data_b0ad9682566b04f4d11b334a48936739
#
_entry.id   b0ad9682566b04f4d11b334a48936739
#
_cell.length_a   1.000
_cell.length_b   1.000
_cell.length_c   1.000
_cell.angle_alpha   90.00
_cell.angle_beta   90.00
_cell.angle_gamma   90.00
#
_symmetry.space_group_name_H-M   'P 1'
#
loop_
_entity.id
_entity.type
_entity.pdbx_description
1 polymer ?
#
loop_
_entity_poly.entity_id
_entity_poly.type
_entity_poly.pdbx_seq_one_letter_code
_entity_poly.pdbx_strand_id
1 'polypeptide(L)'
;TQELLYELEDIIHGHKTQAVAKGLLWQDMEIIVDSPLASRFTEVYKQLKPYWDAEAKARLRAGRHPLAFEQLTTVNNHQDHLAAVSYLQKTAKPCIVIAAGGMCAGGRIVNYLKALIDDKRTDILLVGYQAAGTPGRDIQQYGPKHGYVELDGRRYSINAGVYALSGY
;
A
#
# COMPACT_ATOMS: atom_id res chain seq x y z
N THR A 1 8.08 1.14 3.51
CA THR A 1 7.01 2.16 3.31
C THR A 1 7.56 3.44 2.70
N GLN A 2 8.61 4.04 3.30
CA GLN A 2 9.14 5.34 2.82
C GLN A 2 9.69 5.24 1.39
N GLU A 3 10.39 4.17 1.06
CA GLU A 3 10.87 3.90 -0.31
C GLU A 3 9.71 3.78 -1.30
N LEU A 4 8.65 3.03 -0.95
CA LEU A 4 7.45 2.95 -1.78
C LEU A 4 6.79 4.33 -1.99
N LEU A 5 6.75 5.17 -0.97
CA LEU A 5 6.23 6.54 -1.11
C LEU A 5 7.10 7.39 -2.03
N TYR A 6 8.41 7.24 -1.93
CA TYR A 6 9.38 7.93 -2.77
C TYR A 6 9.19 7.58 -4.25
N GLU A 7 9.02 6.29 -4.55
CA GLU A 7 8.76 5.80 -5.91
C GLU A 7 7.38 6.20 -6.43
N LEU A 8 6.33 6.07 -5.60
CA LEU A 8 4.98 6.46 -5.98
C LEU A 8 4.87 7.96 -6.28
N GLU A 9 5.53 8.82 -5.50
CA GLU A 9 5.59 10.26 -5.78
C GLU A 9 6.23 10.53 -7.13
N ASP A 10 7.31 9.82 -7.47
CA ASP A 10 7.98 9.97 -8.76
C ASP A 10 7.10 9.54 -9.93
N ILE A 11 6.43 8.40 -9.80
CA ILE A 11 5.47 7.92 -10.80
C ILE A 11 4.34 8.92 -11.00
N ILE A 12 3.73 9.39 -9.91
CA ILE A 12 2.65 10.38 -9.97
C ILE A 12 3.14 11.66 -10.63
N HIS A 13 4.32 12.15 -10.24
CA HIS A 13 4.88 13.37 -10.83
C HIS A 13 5.19 13.22 -12.32
N GLY A 14 5.79 12.10 -12.73
CA GLY A 14 6.19 11.83 -14.11
C GLY A 14 5.01 11.54 -15.05
N HIS A 15 3.91 11.03 -14.50
CA HIS A 15 2.77 10.51 -15.28
C HIS A 15 1.44 11.18 -14.96
N LYS A 16 1.44 12.38 -14.38
CA LYS A 16 0.25 13.09 -13.85
C LYS A 16 -1.02 12.95 -14.68
N THR A 17 -0.91 13.17 -15.98
CA THR A 17 -2.04 13.19 -16.92
C THR A 17 -2.27 11.86 -17.62
N GLN A 18 -1.48 10.84 -17.32
CA GLN A 18 -1.68 9.51 -17.89
C GLN A 18 -2.78 8.77 -17.14
N ALA A 19 -3.60 8.05 -17.89
CA ALA A 19 -4.65 7.23 -17.33
C ALA A 19 -4.07 5.97 -16.66
N VAL A 20 -4.45 5.74 -15.41
CA VAL A 20 -4.20 4.48 -14.68
C VAL A 20 -5.31 3.49 -15.00
N ALA A 21 -6.55 3.98 -15.07
CA ALA A 21 -7.75 3.23 -15.43
C ALA A 21 -8.74 4.16 -16.15
N LYS A 22 -9.84 3.62 -16.65
CA LYS A 22 -10.87 4.43 -17.31
C LYS A 22 -11.39 5.52 -16.37
N GLY A 23 -11.11 6.77 -16.73
CA GLY A 23 -11.55 7.95 -15.97
C GLY A 23 -10.75 8.26 -14.71
N LEU A 24 -9.59 7.61 -14.51
CA LEU A 24 -8.68 7.88 -13.39
C LEU A 24 -7.28 8.21 -13.92
N LEU A 25 -6.74 9.35 -13.52
CA LEU A 25 -5.37 9.77 -13.82
C LEU A 25 -4.46 9.50 -12.61
N TRP A 26 -3.14 9.42 -12.86
CA TRP A 26 -2.17 9.26 -11.77
C TRP A 26 -2.24 10.39 -10.75
N GLN A 27 -2.49 11.62 -11.17
CA GLN A 27 -2.64 12.76 -10.25
C GLN A 27 -3.86 12.64 -9.30
N ASP A 28 -4.85 11.81 -9.65
CA ASP A 28 -6.09 11.63 -8.89
C ASP A 28 -6.06 10.32 -8.05
N MET A 29 -4.95 9.57 -8.13
CA MET A 29 -4.76 8.31 -7.41
C MET A 29 -4.48 8.57 -5.93
N GLU A 30 -5.40 8.18 -5.05
CA GLU A 30 -5.20 8.28 -3.61
C GLU A 30 -4.22 7.20 -3.10
N ILE A 31 -3.27 7.61 -2.28
CA ILE A 31 -2.30 6.75 -1.61
C ILE A 31 -2.61 6.77 -0.11
N ILE A 32 -3.01 5.64 0.44
CA ILE A 32 -3.36 5.50 1.86
C ILE A 32 -2.24 4.78 2.58
N VAL A 33 -1.58 5.43 3.53
CA VAL A 33 -0.62 4.81 4.45
C VAL A 33 -1.33 4.50 5.77
N ASP A 34 -1.60 3.23 5.98
CA ASP A 34 -2.29 2.77 7.18
C ASP A 34 -1.31 2.04 8.12
N SER A 35 -0.47 2.86 8.79
CA SER A 35 0.53 2.40 9.73
C SER A 35 0.98 3.54 10.63
N PRO A 36 0.62 3.55 11.94
CA PRO A 36 1.11 4.54 12.89
C PRO A 36 2.63 4.58 13.00
N LEU A 37 3.27 3.41 12.88
CA LEU A 37 4.73 3.32 12.91
C LEU A 37 5.34 3.98 11.67
N ALA A 38 4.78 3.74 10.48
CA ALA A 38 5.25 4.35 9.24
C ALA A 38 5.13 5.89 9.31
N SER A 39 4.02 6.41 9.86
CA SER A 39 3.84 7.85 10.07
C SER A 39 4.92 8.45 10.97
N ARG A 40 5.25 7.79 12.08
CA ARG A 40 6.34 8.22 12.98
C ARG A 40 7.70 8.21 12.28
N PHE A 41 8.01 7.16 11.52
CA PHE A 41 9.24 7.12 10.72
C PHE A 41 9.27 8.22 9.67
N THR A 42 8.17 8.50 9.00
CA THR A 42 8.09 9.60 8.04
C THR A 42 8.47 10.94 8.67
N GLU A 43 8.01 11.22 9.89
CA GLU A 43 8.38 12.45 10.60
C GLU A 43 9.88 12.48 10.94
N VAL A 44 10.47 11.35 11.34
CA VAL A 44 11.93 11.25 11.56
C VAL A 44 12.68 11.50 10.23
N TYR A 45 12.27 10.88 9.12
CA TYR A 45 12.88 11.13 7.83
C TYR A 45 12.81 12.61 7.41
N LYS A 46 11.68 13.27 7.67
CA LYS A 46 11.55 14.73 7.41
C LYS A 46 12.52 15.57 8.24
N GLN A 47 12.80 15.20 9.49
CA GLN A 47 13.81 15.87 10.33
C GLN A 47 15.23 15.63 9.81
N LEU A 48 15.49 14.47 9.21
CA LEU A 48 16.79 14.07 8.68
C LEU A 48 17.06 14.55 7.24
N LYS A 49 16.26 15.44 6.68
CA LYS A 49 16.48 16.02 5.34
C LYS A 49 17.92 16.51 5.05
N PRO A 50 18.67 17.09 6.03
CA PRO A 50 20.06 17.47 5.79
C PRO A 50 20.97 16.30 5.38
N TYR A 51 20.63 15.09 5.78
CA TYR A 51 21.40 13.87 5.50
C TYR A 51 20.91 13.09 4.26
N TRP A 52 19.84 13.55 3.62
CA TRP A 52 19.35 12.94 2.40
C TRP A 52 20.41 13.03 1.29
N ASP A 53 20.38 12.09 0.37
CA ASP A 53 21.29 12.08 -0.78
C ASP A 53 21.06 13.25 -1.76
N ALA A 54 21.88 13.29 -2.79
CA ALA A 54 21.85 14.37 -3.77
C ALA A 54 20.55 14.38 -4.58
N GLU A 55 20.01 13.19 -4.89
CA GLU A 55 18.79 13.03 -5.67
C GLU A 55 17.56 13.53 -4.88
N ALA A 56 17.37 13.05 -3.66
CA ALA A 56 16.26 13.47 -2.81
C ALA A 56 16.30 14.97 -2.50
N LYS A 57 17.52 15.52 -2.31
CA LYS A 57 17.72 16.98 -2.18
C LYS A 57 17.39 17.75 -3.45
N ALA A 58 17.65 17.18 -4.63
CA ALA A 58 17.26 17.80 -5.90
C ALA A 58 15.74 17.85 -6.06
N ARG A 59 15.03 16.77 -5.69
CA ARG A 59 13.55 16.74 -5.67
C ARG A 59 12.98 17.82 -4.75
N LEU A 60 13.53 17.97 -3.53
CA LEU A 60 13.09 19.03 -2.60
C LEU A 60 13.30 20.44 -3.18
N ARG A 61 14.45 20.70 -3.82
CA ARG A 61 14.73 21.99 -4.46
C ARG A 61 13.78 22.30 -5.63
N ALA A 62 13.30 21.26 -6.30
CA ALA A 62 12.26 21.37 -7.33
C ALA A 62 10.82 21.52 -6.75
N GLY A 63 10.67 21.71 -5.44
CA GLY A 63 9.37 21.83 -4.77
C GLY A 63 8.60 20.52 -4.61
N ARG A 64 9.26 19.38 -4.83
CA ARG A 64 8.67 18.06 -4.64
C ARG A 64 8.89 17.58 -3.21
N HIS A 65 7.91 16.87 -2.66
CA HIS A 65 7.96 16.35 -1.29
C HIS A 65 7.64 14.85 -1.27
N PRO A 66 8.62 13.95 -1.54
CA PRO A 66 8.38 12.51 -1.72
C PRO A 66 7.69 11.79 -0.55
N LEU A 67 7.76 12.37 0.65
CA LEU A 67 7.11 11.84 1.85
C LEU A 67 5.93 12.69 2.35
N ALA A 68 5.46 13.66 1.53
CA ALA A 68 4.34 14.55 1.88
C ALA A 68 3.75 15.21 0.63
N PHE A 69 3.13 14.43 -0.24
CA PHE A 69 2.49 14.89 -1.46
C PHE A 69 0.96 14.89 -1.33
N GLU A 70 0.27 15.58 -2.23
CA GLU A 70 -1.17 15.88 -2.14
C GLU A 70 -2.05 14.62 -2.07
N GLN A 71 -1.69 13.58 -2.81
CA GLN A 71 -2.45 12.33 -2.89
C GLN A 71 -2.30 11.43 -1.66
N LEU A 72 -1.41 11.79 -0.72
CA LEU A 72 -1.07 10.97 0.44
C LEU A 72 -2.02 11.21 1.61
N THR A 73 -2.75 10.17 1.99
CA THR A 73 -3.55 10.11 3.21
C THR A 73 -2.89 9.18 4.23
N THR A 74 -2.80 9.62 5.49
CA THR A 74 -2.24 8.79 6.59
C THR A 74 -3.31 8.43 7.61
N VAL A 75 -3.37 7.16 7.98
CA VAL A 75 -4.31 6.62 8.98
C VAL A 75 -3.54 6.25 10.25
N ASN A 76 -3.78 6.99 11.33
CA ASN A 76 -2.97 6.89 12.55
C ASN A 76 -3.65 6.15 13.70
N ASN A 77 -4.97 6.13 13.77
CA ASN A 77 -5.72 5.48 14.84
C ASN A 77 -6.54 4.28 14.35
N HIS A 78 -7.08 3.51 15.28
CA HIS A 78 -7.83 2.29 14.96
C HIS A 78 -9.22 2.58 14.39
N GLN A 79 -9.86 3.62 14.82
CA GLN A 79 -11.21 3.98 14.35
C GLN A 79 -11.17 4.41 12.89
N ASP A 80 -10.22 5.27 12.51
CA ASP A 80 -10.03 5.68 11.11
C ASP A 80 -9.63 4.51 10.22
N HIS A 81 -8.83 3.56 10.77
CA HIS A 81 -8.50 2.31 10.06
C HIS A 81 -9.76 1.52 9.70
N LEU A 82 -10.63 1.25 10.66
CA LEU A 82 -11.87 0.52 10.39
C LEU A 82 -12.80 1.28 9.44
N ALA A 83 -12.86 2.59 9.55
CA ALA A 83 -13.61 3.44 8.62
C ALA A 83 -13.06 3.35 7.20
N ALA A 84 -11.73 3.40 7.01
CA ALA A 84 -11.07 3.26 5.71
C ALA A 84 -11.36 1.89 5.07
N VAL A 85 -11.22 0.79 5.82
CA VAL A 85 -11.54 -0.57 5.34
C VAL A 85 -13.00 -0.65 4.89
N SER A 86 -13.94 -0.19 5.73
CA SER A 86 -15.37 -0.20 5.41
C SER A 86 -15.71 0.67 4.20
N TYR A 87 -15.08 1.83 4.08
CA TYR A 87 -15.28 2.74 2.96
C TYR A 87 -14.85 2.08 1.64
N LEU A 88 -13.65 1.50 1.60
CA LEU A 88 -13.13 0.85 0.39
C LEU A 88 -13.97 -0.37 0.00
N GLN A 89 -14.37 -1.20 0.97
CA GLN A 89 -15.24 -2.34 0.72
C GLN A 89 -16.57 -1.94 0.08
N LYS A 90 -17.17 -0.81 0.52
CA LYS A 90 -18.46 -0.34 0.01
C LYS A 90 -18.38 0.39 -1.32
N THR A 91 -17.34 1.21 -1.51
CA THR A 91 -17.25 2.11 -2.66
C THR A 91 -16.43 1.55 -3.80
N ALA A 92 -15.49 0.63 -3.51
CA ALA A 92 -14.49 0.16 -4.45
C ALA A 92 -13.74 1.33 -5.16
N LYS A 93 -13.55 2.45 -4.44
CA LYS A 93 -12.80 3.59 -4.98
C LYS A 93 -11.37 3.15 -5.29
N PRO A 94 -10.85 3.38 -6.49
CA PRO A 94 -9.47 3.06 -6.81
C PRO A 94 -8.50 3.84 -5.93
N CYS A 95 -7.59 3.13 -5.26
CA CYS A 95 -6.54 3.71 -4.42
C CYS A 95 -5.41 2.69 -4.22
N ILE A 96 -4.27 3.16 -3.75
CA ILE A 96 -3.18 2.29 -3.29
C ILE A 96 -3.13 2.32 -1.77
N VAL A 97 -3.24 1.16 -1.12
CA VAL A 97 -3.15 1.04 0.33
C VAL A 97 -1.80 0.42 0.72
N ILE A 98 -1.05 1.10 1.56
CA ILE A 98 0.18 0.61 2.18
C ILE A 98 -0.11 0.36 3.65
N ALA A 99 -0.32 -0.89 4.04
CA ALA A 99 -0.66 -1.26 5.41
C ALA A 99 0.45 -2.07 6.09
N ALA A 100 0.54 -1.95 7.41
CA ALA A 100 1.49 -2.70 8.21
C ALA A 100 1.08 -4.18 8.35
N GLY A 101 2.09 -5.06 8.46
CA GLY A 101 1.92 -6.51 8.61
C GLY A 101 2.33 -7.30 7.38
N GLY A 102 3.54 -7.08 6.84
CA GLY A 102 4.01 -7.61 5.56
C GLY A 102 3.92 -9.12 5.37
N MET A 103 3.86 -9.92 6.45
CA MET A 103 3.65 -11.38 6.37
C MET A 103 2.16 -11.77 6.40
N CYS A 104 1.25 -10.80 6.47
CA CYS A 104 -0.19 -11.00 6.57
C CYS A 104 -0.66 -11.86 7.77
N ALA A 105 0.22 -12.09 8.75
CA ALA A 105 -0.07 -12.87 9.97
C ALA A 105 -0.70 -12.04 11.09
N GLY A 106 -0.89 -10.74 10.88
CA GLY A 106 -1.46 -9.80 11.83
C GLY A 106 -1.32 -8.37 11.32
N GLY A 107 -1.74 -7.40 12.15
CA GLY A 107 -1.70 -6.01 11.80
C GLY A 107 -2.86 -5.55 10.90
N ARG A 108 -2.79 -4.30 10.48
CA ARG A 108 -3.87 -3.63 9.73
C ARG A 108 -4.15 -4.24 8.36
N ILE A 109 -3.13 -4.80 7.72
CA ILE A 109 -3.27 -5.46 6.41
C ILE A 109 -4.31 -6.58 6.44
N VAL A 110 -4.43 -7.33 7.55
CA VAL A 110 -5.36 -8.46 7.66
C VAL A 110 -6.81 -8.00 7.49
N ASN A 111 -7.19 -6.84 8.00
CA ASN A 111 -8.54 -6.32 7.84
C ASN A 111 -8.83 -5.91 6.39
N TYR A 112 -7.87 -5.32 5.69
CA TYR A 112 -8.00 -5.04 4.25
C TYR A 112 -8.12 -6.33 3.45
N LEU A 113 -7.29 -7.34 3.73
CA LEU A 113 -7.37 -8.62 3.06
C LEU A 113 -8.74 -9.29 3.28
N LYS A 114 -9.23 -9.36 4.51
CA LYS A 114 -10.57 -9.93 4.80
C LYS A 114 -11.68 -9.22 4.06
N ALA A 115 -11.56 -7.92 3.84
CA ALA A 115 -12.58 -7.10 3.18
C ALA A 115 -12.52 -7.15 1.65
N LEU A 116 -11.31 -7.36 1.06
CA LEU A 116 -11.06 -7.07 -0.35
C LEU A 116 -10.48 -8.25 -1.15
N ILE A 117 -9.95 -9.30 -0.50
CA ILE A 117 -9.25 -10.39 -1.18
C ILE A 117 -10.14 -11.20 -2.14
N ASP A 118 -11.44 -11.23 -1.89
CA ASP A 118 -12.44 -11.90 -2.73
C ASP A 118 -12.94 -11.02 -3.89
N ASP A 119 -12.55 -9.76 -3.95
CA ASP A 119 -12.93 -8.82 -4.99
C ASP A 119 -11.92 -8.86 -6.16
N LYS A 120 -12.38 -9.22 -7.35
CA LYS A 120 -11.58 -9.29 -8.58
C LYS A 120 -10.96 -7.95 -9.04
N ARG A 121 -11.43 -6.83 -8.47
CA ARG A 121 -10.91 -5.49 -8.74
C ARG A 121 -9.72 -5.13 -7.85
N THR A 122 -9.37 -6.00 -6.91
CA THR A 122 -8.27 -5.81 -5.98
C THR A 122 -7.00 -6.46 -6.51
N ASP A 123 -5.89 -5.75 -6.39
CA ASP A 123 -4.55 -6.28 -6.62
C ASP A 123 -3.77 -6.28 -5.32
N ILE A 124 -3.08 -7.38 -5.04
CA ILE A 124 -2.21 -7.57 -3.87
C ILE A 124 -0.76 -7.60 -4.34
N LEU A 125 0.02 -6.61 -3.93
CA LEU A 125 1.44 -6.53 -4.22
C LEU A 125 2.24 -6.95 -2.99
N LEU A 126 2.92 -8.08 -3.08
CA LEU A 126 3.85 -8.56 -2.06
C LEU A 126 5.24 -8.05 -2.40
N VAL A 127 5.66 -6.98 -1.73
CA VAL A 127 6.92 -6.27 -2.01
C VAL A 127 8.08 -6.73 -1.13
N GLY A 128 7.95 -7.87 -0.44
CA GLY A 128 8.97 -8.41 0.42
C GLY A 128 8.86 -9.93 0.58
N TYR A 129 9.88 -10.51 1.20
CA TYR A 129 9.93 -11.93 1.49
C TYR A 129 8.70 -12.39 2.29
N GLN A 130 8.14 -13.54 1.90
CA GLN A 130 7.04 -14.19 2.59
C GLN A 130 7.53 -15.49 3.21
N ALA A 131 7.59 -15.56 4.54
CA ALA A 131 8.07 -16.71 5.28
C ALA A 131 7.13 -17.92 5.15
N ALA A 132 7.68 -19.12 5.09
CA ALA A 132 6.89 -20.35 5.12
C ALA A 132 6.00 -20.39 6.38
N GLY A 133 4.76 -20.87 6.22
CA GLY A 133 3.78 -20.94 7.31
C GLY A 133 3.10 -19.61 7.64
N THR A 134 3.26 -18.59 6.83
CA THR A 134 2.54 -17.31 6.98
C THR A 134 1.41 -17.17 5.95
N PRO A 135 0.32 -16.46 6.28
CA PRO A 135 -0.74 -16.18 5.32
C PRO A 135 -0.25 -15.45 4.07
N GLY A 136 0.75 -14.58 4.18
CA GLY A 136 1.37 -13.93 3.03
C GLY A 136 2.00 -14.92 2.07
N ARG A 137 2.64 -15.97 2.58
CA ARG A 137 3.17 -17.07 1.76
C ARG A 137 2.06 -17.86 1.08
N ASP A 138 0.97 -18.12 1.78
CA ASP A 138 -0.19 -18.80 1.20
C ASP A 138 -0.84 -17.97 0.10
N ILE A 139 -1.02 -16.67 0.31
CA ILE A 139 -1.50 -15.74 -0.71
C ILE A 139 -0.58 -15.76 -1.94
N GLN A 140 0.74 -15.70 -1.74
CA GLN A 140 1.73 -15.77 -2.83
C GLN A 140 1.63 -17.07 -3.64
N GLN A 141 1.42 -18.19 -2.95
CA GLN A 141 1.42 -19.52 -3.56
C GLN A 141 0.07 -19.89 -4.21
N TYR A 142 -1.03 -19.55 -3.56
CA TYR A 142 -2.36 -19.98 -3.96
C TYR A 142 -3.17 -18.91 -4.69
N GLY A 143 -2.82 -17.64 -4.53
CA GLY A 143 -3.50 -16.53 -5.19
C GLY A 143 -3.52 -16.64 -6.72
N PRO A 144 -2.39 -16.90 -7.40
CA PRO A 144 -2.36 -17.05 -8.86
C PRO A 144 -3.22 -18.22 -9.39
N LYS A 145 -3.67 -19.09 -8.51
CA LYS A 145 -4.51 -20.26 -8.83
C LYS A 145 -5.95 -20.10 -8.34
N HIS A 146 -6.34 -18.90 -7.91
CA HIS A 146 -7.63 -18.62 -7.30
C HIS A 146 -7.97 -19.60 -6.14
N GLY A 147 -6.96 -19.86 -5.29
CA GLY A 147 -7.10 -20.71 -4.12
C GLY A 147 -7.74 -19.97 -2.95
N TYR A 148 -7.32 -20.32 -1.74
CA TYR A 148 -7.80 -19.68 -0.52
C TYR A 148 -6.65 -19.42 0.45
N VAL A 149 -6.88 -18.50 1.40
CA VAL A 149 -6.01 -18.24 2.54
C VAL A 149 -6.82 -18.31 3.83
N GLU A 150 -6.20 -18.73 4.91
CA GLU A 150 -6.78 -18.65 6.23
C GLU A 150 -6.31 -17.39 6.96
N LEU A 151 -7.24 -16.55 7.40
CA LEU A 151 -7.00 -15.33 8.17
C LEU A 151 -7.86 -15.37 9.43
N ASP A 152 -7.23 -15.28 10.60
CA ASP A 152 -7.89 -15.37 11.91
C ASP A 152 -8.86 -16.56 12.04
N GLY A 153 -8.41 -17.75 11.61
CA GLY A 153 -9.17 -19.00 11.68
C GLY A 153 -10.35 -19.12 10.71
N ARG A 154 -10.45 -18.23 9.71
CA ARG A 154 -11.47 -18.29 8.66
C ARG A 154 -10.84 -18.36 7.27
N ARG A 155 -11.46 -19.12 6.37
CA ARG A 155 -11.03 -19.22 4.97
C ARG A 155 -11.63 -18.10 4.13
N TYR A 156 -10.80 -17.52 3.28
CA TYR A 156 -11.16 -16.49 2.32
C TYR A 156 -10.69 -16.93 0.94
N SER A 157 -11.58 -16.93 -0.05
CA SER A 157 -11.23 -17.17 -1.45
C SER A 157 -10.37 -16.02 -1.98
N ILE A 158 -9.38 -16.34 -2.79
CA ILE A 158 -8.49 -15.33 -3.39
C ILE A 158 -8.96 -15.10 -4.82
N ASN A 159 -9.76 -14.08 -5.04
CA ASN A 159 -10.17 -13.63 -6.37
C ASN A 159 -9.38 -12.40 -6.83
N ALA A 160 -8.71 -11.72 -5.91
CA ALA A 160 -7.79 -10.62 -6.19
C ALA A 160 -6.61 -11.08 -7.07
N GLY A 161 -6.08 -10.18 -7.89
CA GLY A 161 -4.77 -10.37 -8.54
C GLY A 161 -3.67 -10.42 -7.49
N VAL A 162 -2.69 -11.34 -7.64
CA VAL A 162 -1.57 -11.46 -6.69
C VAL A 162 -0.25 -11.38 -7.44
N TYR A 163 0.58 -10.41 -7.03
CA TYR A 163 1.85 -10.11 -7.66
C TYR A 163 2.95 -10.09 -6.59
N ALA A 164 4.06 -10.76 -6.86
CA ALA A 164 5.25 -10.74 -6.01
C ALA A 164 6.34 -9.94 -6.71
N LEU A 165 6.82 -8.91 -6.06
CA LEU A 165 7.93 -8.07 -6.52
C LEU A 165 9.17 -8.44 -5.71
N SER A 166 10.26 -8.75 -6.39
CA SER A 166 11.58 -9.00 -5.76
C SER A 166 12.45 -7.77 -5.92
N GLY A 167 13.28 -7.48 -4.90
CA GLY A 167 14.26 -6.39 -4.99
C GLY A 167 14.11 -5.30 -3.93
N TYR A 168 13.19 -5.47 -3.00
CA TYR A 168 13.07 -4.61 -1.81
C TYR A 168 13.63 -5.29 -0.58
#